data_a3bc9e882d52888bffa645850c712b79
#
_entry.id   a3bc9e882d52888bffa645850c712b79
#
_cell.length_a   1.000
_cell.length_b   1.000
_cell.length_c   1.000
_cell.angle_alpha   90.00
_cell.angle_beta   90.00
_cell.angle_gamma   90.00
#
_symmetry.space_group_name_H-M   'P 1'
#
loop_
_entity.id
_entity.type
_entity.pdbx_description
1 polymer ?
#
loop_
_entity_poly.entity_id
_entity_poly.type
_entity_poly.pdbx_seq_one_letter_code
_entity_poly.pdbx_strand_id
1 'polypeptide(L)'
;LLPQLLPGGRLVDDADARVDIAVAWGVDNLPTKPGLDTAGMLAAARGGKLSALVVSGVELADMPDPAGAREAVENCGFVVSLEQRFSEVAERADVVLPVCLLEETSGTFLDWEHRPGRVRVVNKQAATPMNEIRVLDALSSQLGSVSGLATVAQAHKAWRDLGQWQGGHPKMESTSPVVPQAPMVEPGSVGRVLETWRQLLEGSASLTGADALVATAPAPVVVVNPLTADQLGVTDGQLIDVAGPISLRLPVKIDATMSAEAVWIPSLRGDSTSPQSRTTVPDAPGTFVSLSAVESETPSNREAGVA
;
A
#
# COMPACT_ATOMS: atom_id res chain seq x y z
N LEU A 1 -9.64 7.56 -9.66
CA LEU A 1 -10.12 7.20 -11.03
C LEU A 1 -10.96 5.93 -11.04
N LEU A 2 -10.56 4.85 -10.33
CA LEU A 2 -11.27 3.56 -10.40
C LEU A 2 -12.77 3.62 -10.08
N PRO A 3 -13.25 4.38 -9.08
CA PRO A 3 -14.67 4.48 -8.81
C PRO A 3 -15.50 5.13 -9.92
N GLN A 4 -14.84 5.83 -10.84
CA GLN A 4 -15.47 6.51 -11.97
C GLN A 4 -15.57 5.65 -13.22
N LEU A 5 -14.94 4.47 -13.22
CA LEU A 5 -14.79 3.62 -14.41
C LEU A 5 -15.64 2.35 -14.31
N LEU A 6 -16.30 2.07 -15.41
CA LEU A 6 -16.83 0.76 -15.78
C LEU A 6 -15.81 0.04 -16.67
N PRO A 7 -15.97 -1.27 -16.91
CA PRO A 7 -15.04 -2.04 -17.73
C PRO A 7 -14.74 -1.40 -19.09
N GLY A 8 -13.47 -1.50 -19.50
CA GLY A 8 -13.00 -0.99 -20.78
C GLY A 8 -12.86 0.54 -20.85
N GLY A 9 -12.73 1.22 -19.71
CA GLY A 9 -12.51 2.66 -19.65
C GLY A 9 -13.78 3.52 -19.82
N ARG A 10 -14.93 2.91 -19.73
CA ARG A 10 -16.25 3.57 -19.79
C ARG A 10 -16.49 4.38 -18.52
N LEU A 11 -17.03 5.59 -18.66
CA LEU A 11 -17.32 6.44 -17.50
C LEU A 11 -18.67 6.08 -16.87
N VAL A 12 -18.74 6.03 -15.55
CA VAL A 12 -19.96 5.71 -14.80
C VAL A 12 -21.04 6.79 -14.96
N ASP A 13 -20.68 8.05 -15.16
CA ASP A 13 -21.60 9.17 -15.38
C ASP A 13 -22.06 9.32 -16.83
N ASP A 14 -21.43 8.62 -17.78
CA ASP A 14 -21.85 8.56 -19.17
C ASP A 14 -23.03 7.59 -19.35
N ALA A 15 -24.16 8.09 -19.88
CA ALA A 15 -25.38 7.32 -20.04
C ALA A 15 -25.23 6.17 -21.04
N ASP A 16 -24.54 6.43 -22.16
CA ASP A 16 -24.34 5.42 -23.22
C ASP A 16 -23.39 4.32 -22.73
N ALA A 17 -22.37 4.69 -21.95
CA ALA A 17 -21.46 3.73 -21.30
C ALA A 17 -22.20 2.81 -20.34
N ARG A 18 -23.13 3.32 -19.55
CA ARG A 18 -23.95 2.51 -18.65
C ARG A 18 -24.88 1.56 -19.40
N VAL A 19 -25.49 2.03 -20.47
CA VAL A 19 -26.36 1.17 -21.33
C VAL A 19 -25.54 0.04 -21.92
N ASP A 20 -24.36 0.32 -22.47
CA ASP A 20 -23.48 -0.67 -23.05
C ASP A 20 -23.09 -1.77 -22.06
N ILE A 21 -22.71 -1.39 -20.83
CA ILE A 21 -22.37 -2.34 -19.77
C ILE A 21 -23.63 -3.07 -19.23
N ALA A 22 -24.74 -2.37 -19.06
CA ALA A 22 -25.98 -3.00 -18.61
C ALA A 22 -26.43 -4.13 -19.54
N VAL A 23 -26.36 -3.89 -20.84
CA VAL A 23 -26.63 -4.92 -21.87
C VAL A 23 -25.62 -6.08 -21.77
N ALA A 24 -24.33 -5.78 -21.63
CA ALA A 24 -23.29 -6.82 -21.54
C ALA A 24 -23.44 -7.68 -20.27
N TRP A 25 -23.89 -7.11 -19.17
CA TRP A 25 -24.09 -7.79 -17.90
C TRP A 25 -25.48 -8.36 -17.69
N GLY A 26 -26.43 -8.05 -18.58
CA GLY A 26 -27.83 -8.47 -18.45
C GLY A 26 -28.54 -7.90 -17.23
N VAL A 27 -28.25 -6.65 -16.88
CA VAL A 27 -28.83 -5.94 -15.75
C VAL A 27 -29.67 -4.74 -16.25
N ASP A 28 -30.74 -4.41 -15.53
CA ASP A 28 -31.63 -3.34 -15.94
C ASP A 28 -31.04 -1.94 -15.72
N ASN A 29 -30.27 -1.78 -14.64
CA ASN A 29 -29.76 -0.48 -14.23
C ASN A 29 -28.34 -0.59 -13.63
N LEU A 30 -27.56 0.47 -13.83
CA LEU A 30 -26.28 0.70 -13.17
C LEU A 30 -26.30 2.01 -12.39
N PRO A 31 -25.48 2.14 -11.34
CA PRO A 31 -25.31 3.40 -10.62
C PRO A 31 -24.95 4.53 -11.59
N THR A 32 -25.54 5.72 -11.37
CA THR A 32 -25.28 6.91 -12.20
C THR A 32 -24.18 7.81 -11.65
N LYS A 33 -23.64 7.45 -10.47
CA LYS A 33 -22.58 8.18 -9.77
C LYS A 33 -21.46 7.25 -9.40
N PRO A 34 -20.22 7.73 -9.36
CA PRO A 34 -19.10 6.98 -8.84
C PRO A 34 -19.35 6.44 -7.43
N GLY A 35 -18.85 5.25 -7.14
CA GLY A 35 -18.79 4.72 -5.79
C GLY A 35 -17.72 5.41 -4.94
N LEU A 36 -17.48 4.88 -3.75
CA LEU A 36 -16.38 5.34 -2.90
C LEU A 36 -15.04 4.81 -3.46
N ASP A 37 -14.01 5.62 -3.37
CA ASP A 37 -12.63 5.16 -3.54
C ASP A 37 -12.14 4.42 -2.28
N THR A 38 -10.93 3.90 -2.30
CA THR A 38 -10.37 3.13 -1.18
C THR A 38 -10.37 3.95 0.12
N ALA A 39 -9.96 5.21 0.07
CA ALA A 39 -9.96 6.08 1.25
C ALA A 39 -11.38 6.32 1.78
N GLY A 40 -12.33 6.55 0.88
CA GLY A 40 -13.76 6.71 1.21
C GLY A 40 -14.38 5.44 1.78
N MET A 41 -14.03 4.24 1.25
CA MET A 41 -14.48 2.96 1.79
C MET A 41 -13.96 2.73 3.20
N LEU A 42 -12.66 2.96 3.44
CA LEU A 42 -12.06 2.84 4.77
C LEU A 42 -12.66 3.83 5.76
N ALA A 43 -12.85 5.09 5.36
CA ALA A 43 -13.51 6.09 6.21
C ALA A 43 -14.97 5.72 6.53
N ALA A 44 -15.70 5.16 5.57
CA ALA A 44 -17.07 4.71 5.77
C ALA A 44 -17.16 3.48 6.68
N ALA A 45 -16.22 2.53 6.55
CA ALA A 45 -16.13 1.36 7.42
C ALA A 45 -15.80 1.79 8.86
N ARG A 46 -14.78 2.64 9.04
CA ARG A 46 -14.40 3.21 10.35
C ARG A 46 -15.54 3.95 11.01
N GLY A 47 -16.34 4.67 10.22
CA GLY A 47 -17.52 5.42 10.70
C GLY A 47 -18.80 4.58 10.84
N GLY A 48 -18.75 3.25 10.70
CA GLY A 48 -19.90 2.35 10.84
C GLY A 48 -20.96 2.51 9.74
N LYS A 49 -20.60 3.09 8.59
CA LYS A 49 -21.50 3.31 7.44
C LYS A 49 -21.48 2.16 6.44
N LEU A 50 -20.53 1.25 6.55
CA LEU A 50 -20.49 0.00 5.79
C LEU A 50 -20.79 -1.17 6.70
N SER A 51 -21.72 -2.02 6.28
CA SER A 51 -22.08 -3.24 7.00
C SER A 51 -21.07 -4.37 6.78
N ALA A 52 -20.37 -4.36 5.65
CA ALA A 52 -19.40 -5.40 5.29
C ALA A 52 -18.29 -4.87 4.40
N LEU A 53 -17.12 -5.50 4.50
CA LEU A 53 -15.98 -5.36 3.59
C LEU A 53 -15.60 -6.73 3.02
N VAL A 54 -15.31 -6.78 1.72
CA VAL A 54 -14.64 -7.91 1.09
C VAL A 54 -13.25 -7.43 0.68
N VAL A 55 -12.23 -8.03 1.21
CA VAL A 55 -10.82 -7.62 1.03
C VAL A 55 -10.05 -8.77 0.40
N SER A 56 -9.27 -8.49 -0.63
CA SER A 56 -8.42 -9.47 -1.31
C SER A 56 -7.01 -8.94 -1.46
N GLY A 57 -6.03 -9.64 -0.87
CA GLY A 57 -4.60 -9.38 -1.04
C GLY A 57 -4.14 -7.97 -0.64
N VAL A 58 -4.72 -7.39 0.41
CA VAL A 58 -4.40 -6.04 0.87
C VAL A 58 -3.50 -6.07 2.09
N GLU A 59 -2.36 -5.40 2.00
CA GLU A 59 -1.48 -5.13 3.13
C GLU A 59 -1.85 -3.79 3.78
N LEU A 60 -2.34 -3.83 5.02
CA LEU A 60 -2.75 -2.62 5.74
C LEU A 60 -1.57 -1.68 5.99
N ALA A 61 -0.37 -2.23 6.15
CA ALA A 61 0.85 -1.45 6.34
C ALA A 61 1.27 -0.66 5.09
N ASP A 62 0.80 -1.04 3.89
CA ASP A 62 1.10 -0.35 2.63
C ASP A 62 0.07 0.74 2.29
N MET A 63 -0.97 0.90 3.13
CA MET A 63 -1.96 1.95 2.93
C MET A 63 -1.39 3.34 3.27
N PRO A 64 -1.88 4.42 2.64
CA PRO A 64 -1.46 5.78 2.99
C PRO A 64 -1.71 6.17 4.46
N ASP A 65 -2.76 5.61 5.06
CA ASP A 65 -3.06 5.70 6.50
C ASP A 65 -3.20 4.28 7.07
N PRO A 66 -2.09 3.63 7.46
CA PRO A 66 -2.13 2.26 7.98
C PRO A 66 -2.94 2.11 9.26
N ALA A 67 -2.90 3.13 10.14
CA ALA A 67 -3.64 3.12 11.40
C ALA A 67 -5.16 3.19 11.16
N GLY A 68 -5.57 4.13 10.31
CA GLY A 68 -6.98 4.24 9.92
C GLY A 68 -7.50 3.05 9.11
N ALA A 69 -6.64 2.38 8.34
CA ALA A 69 -7.00 1.16 7.64
C ALA A 69 -7.24 -0.01 8.62
N ARG A 70 -6.41 -0.16 9.65
CA ARG A 70 -6.62 -1.14 10.74
C ARG A 70 -7.92 -0.87 11.47
N GLU A 71 -8.12 0.38 11.90
CA GLU A 71 -9.36 0.80 12.57
C GLU A 71 -10.60 0.52 11.72
N ALA A 72 -10.52 0.72 10.39
CA ALA A 72 -11.61 0.44 9.47
C ALA A 72 -11.97 -1.05 9.42
N VAL A 73 -10.97 -1.93 9.39
CA VAL A 73 -11.18 -3.40 9.41
C VAL A 73 -11.71 -3.83 10.79
N GLU A 74 -11.21 -3.24 11.88
CA GLU A 74 -11.67 -3.54 13.24
C GLU A 74 -13.13 -3.13 13.49
N ASN A 75 -13.52 -1.97 12.97
CA ASN A 75 -14.85 -1.39 13.22
C ASN A 75 -15.91 -1.86 12.20
N CYS A 76 -15.53 -2.53 11.13
CA CYS A 76 -16.48 -3.05 10.16
C CYS A 76 -17.27 -4.21 10.74
N GLY A 77 -18.59 -4.19 10.57
CA GLY A 77 -19.49 -5.18 11.17
C GLY A 77 -19.34 -6.61 10.61
N PHE A 78 -18.79 -6.76 9.40
CA PHE A 78 -18.52 -8.06 8.78
C PHE A 78 -17.39 -7.94 7.77
N VAL A 79 -16.36 -8.76 7.91
CA VAL A 79 -15.18 -8.75 7.05
C VAL A 79 -14.95 -10.12 6.42
N VAL A 80 -14.88 -10.15 5.11
CA VAL A 80 -14.49 -11.33 4.32
C VAL A 80 -13.12 -11.10 3.73
N SER A 81 -12.18 -11.98 4.00
CA SER A 81 -10.81 -11.94 3.49
C SER A 81 -10.58 -13.02 2.45
N LEU A 82 -10.10 -12.65 1.27
CA LEU A 82 -9.60 -13.57 0.25
C LEU A 82 -8.08 -13.52 0.28
N GLU A 83 -7.43 -14.57 0.78
CA GLU A 83 -6.01 -14.53 1.08
C GLU A 83 -5.26 -15.80 0.73
N GLN A 84 -3.99 -15.64 0.41
CA GLN A 84 -3.04 -16.72 0.15
C GLN A 84 -2.28 -17.14 1.42
N ARG A 85 -2.31 -16.32 2.46
CA ARG A 85 -1.65 -16.51 3.75
C ARG A 85 -2.45 -15.80 4.86
N PHE A 86 -2.13 -16.10 6.09
CA PHE A 86 -2.67 -15.34 7.22
C PHE A 86 -2.05 -13.95 7.23
N SER A 87 -2.83 -12.98 6.75
CA SER A 87 -2.51 -11.55 6.78
C SER A 87 -3.15 -10.88 7.99
N GLU A 88 -2.76 -9.64 8.25
CA GLU A 88 -3.38 -8.82 9.31
C GLU A 88 -4.91 -8.66 9.09
N VAL A 89 -5.36 -8.62 7.84
CA VAL A 89 -6.80 -8.62 7.50
C VAL A 89 -7.43 -9.98 7.82
N ALA A 90 -6.77 -11.09 7.45
CA ALA A 90 -7.28 -12.43 7.69
C ALA A 90 -7.43 -12.75 9.18
N GLU A 91 -6.53 -12.23 10.04
CA GLU A 91 -6.60 -12.40 11.49
C GLU A 91 -7.84 -11.75 12.12
N ARG A 92 -8.38 -10.72 11.47
CA ARG A 92 -9.55 -9.96 11.95
C ARG A 92 -10.84 -10.28 11.21
N ALA A 93 -10.74 -11.05 10.11
CA ALA A 93 -11.90 -11.35 9.28
C ALA A 93 -12.85 -12.33 9.95
N ASP A 94 -14.16 -12.14 9.74
CA ASP A 94 -15.19 -13.09 10.16
C ASP A 94 -15.16 -14.34 9.29
N VAL A 95 -14.76 -14.19 8.02
CA VAL A 95 -14.65 -15.29 7.06
C VAL A 95 -13.34 -15.13 6.27
N VAL A 96 -12.55 -16.20 6.24
CA VAL A 96 -11.35 -16.28 5.39
C VAL A 96 -11.60 -17.31 4.30
N LEU A 97 -11.47 -16.89 3.04
CA LEU A 97 -11.57 -17.72 1.86
C LEU A 97 -10.17 -17.88 1.25
N PRO A 98 -9.53 -19.05 1.40
CA PRO A 98 -8.21 -19.26 0.82
C PRO A 98 -8.26 -19.20 -0.70
N VAL A 99 -7.35 -18.44 -1.31
CA VAL A 99 -7.19 -18.33 -2.76
C VAL A 99 -5.84 -18.88 -3.20
N CYS A 100 -5.78 -19.37 -4.45
CA CYS A 100 -4.58 -19.99 -4.98
C CYS A 100 -3.44 -18.96 -5.18
N LEU A 101 -2.21 -19.48 -5.16
CA LEU A 101 -1.02 -18.71 -5.48
C LEU A 101 -0.99 -18.34 -6.98
N LEU A 102 -0.19 -17.33 -7.32
CA LEU A 102 -0.08 -16.85 -8.70
C LEU A 102 0.40 -17.96 -9.66
N GLU A 103 1.33 -18.81 -9.21
CA GLU A 103 1.85 -19.96 -9.98
C GLU A 103 0.86 -21.12 -10.12
N GLU A 104 -0.22 -21.12 -9.36
CA GLU A 104 -1.26 -22.15 -9.39
C GLU A 104 -2.47 -21.74 -10.24
N THR A 105 -2.52 -20.51 -10.70
CA THR A 105 -3.63 -19.96 -11.48
C THR A 105 -3.21 -19.57 -12.89
N SER A 106 -4.18 -19.23 -13.70
CA SER A 106 -3.99 -18.65 -15.02
C SER A 106 -4.84 -17.42 -15.17
N GLY A 107 -4.40 -16.48 -16.00
CA GLY A 107 -5.14 -15.25 -16.23
C GLY A 107 -4.42 -14.30 -17.16
N THR A 108 -4.90 -13.08 -17.18
CA THR A 108 -4.28 -11.96 -17.89
C THR A 108 -4.23 -10.79 -16.93
N PHE A 109 -3.10 -10.15 -16.85
CA PHE A 109 -2.95 -8.86 -16.17
C PHE A 109 -2.70 -7.76 -17.20
N LEU A 110 -2.97 -6.53 -16.80
CA LEU A 110 -2.56 -5.33 -17.53
C LEU A 110 -1.51 -4.60 -16.69
N ASP A 111 -0.43 -4.17 -17.31
CA ASP A 111 0.50 -3.27 -16.67
C ASP A 111 -0.03 -1.82 -16.68
N TRP A 112 0.71 -0.90 -16.06
CA TRP A 112 0.33 0.52 -15.99
C TRP A 112 0.29 1.22 -17.37
N GLU A 113 0.90 0.64 -18.38
CA GLU A 113 0.83 1.09 -19.79
C GLU A 113 -0.26 0.36 -20.59
N HIS A 114 -1.15 -0.38 -19.93
CA HIS A 114 -2.22 -1.19 -20.54
C HIS A 114 -1.73 -2.34 -21.43
N ARG A 115 -0.49 -2.81 -21.27
CA ARG A 115 0.00 -3.97 -22.03
C ARG A 115 -0.47 -5.26 -21.34
N PRO A 116 -1.09 -6.18 -22.09
CA PRO A 116 -1.54 -7.44 -21.53
C PRO A 116 -0.37 -8.41 -21.33
N GLY A 117 -0.25 -8.97 -20.13
CA GLY A 117 0.64 -10.07 -19.81
C GLY A 117 -0.16 -11.34 -19.49
N ARG A 118 0.42 -12.51 -19.77
CA ARG A 118 -0.19 -13.81 -19.48
C ARG A 118 0.39 -14.46 -18.25
N VAL A 119 -0.49 -14.86 -17.33
CA VAL A 119 -0.17 -15.79 -16.25
C VAL A 119 -0.54 -17.20 -16.70
N ARG A 120 0.36 -18.15 -16.51
CA ARG A 120 0.13 -19.56 -16.81
C ARG A 120 0.35 -20.38 -15.54
N VAL A 121 -0.45 -21.42 -15.37
CA VAL A 121 -0.22 -22.39 -14.29
C VAL A 121 1.15 -23.02 -14.46
N VAL A 122 2.02 -22.83 -13.47
CA VAL A 122 3.36 -23.42 -13.39
C VAL A 122 3.37 -24.59 -12.42
N ASN A 123 2.65 -24.45 -11.29
CA ASN A 123 2.56 -25.46 -10.26
C ASN A 123 1.11 -26.02 -10.20
N LYS A 124 0.97 -27.34 -10.39
CA LYS A 124 -0.32 -28.04 -10.29
C LYS A 124 -0.29 -28.91 -9.05
N GLN A 125 -1.02 -28.52 -8.04
CA GLN A 125 -1.21 -29.32 -6.85
C GLN A 125 -2.53 -30.08 -6.88
N ALA A 126 -2.60 -31.22 -6.17
CA ALA A 126 -3.80 -32.05 -6.11
C ALA A 126 -4.97 -31.38 -5.37
N ALA A 127 -4.68 -30.43 -4.47
CA ALA A 127 -5.65 -29.68 -3.68
C ALA A 127 -5.33 -28.20 -3.74
N THR A 128 -5.54 -27.57 -4.90
CA THR A 128 -5.35 -26.14 -5.09
C THR A 128 -6.61 -25.40 -4.63
N PRO A 129 -6.49 -24.32 -3.83
CA PRO A 129 -7.61 -23.43 -3.53
C PRO A 129 -8.23 -22.84 -4.81
N MET A 130 -9.43 -22.29 -4.70
CA MET A 130 -10.05 -21.61 -5.83
C MET A 130 -9.32 -20.30 -6.13
N ASN A 131 -9.27 -19.90 -7.40
CA ASN A 131 -8.86 -18.55 -7.73
C ASN A 131 -9.99 -17.54 -7.40
N GLU A 132 -9.66 -16.26 -7.31
CA GLU A 132 -10.57 -15.19 -6.90
C GLU A 132 -11.82 -15.11 -7.80
N ILE A 133 -11.66 -15.30 -9.12
CA ILE A 133 -12.79 -15.30 -10.07
C ILE A 133 -13.82 -16.35 -9.68
N ARG A 134 -13.40 -17.56 -9.33
CA ARG A 134 -14.31 -18.65 -8.92
C ARG A 134 -14.94 -18.39 -7.57
N VAL A 135 -14.20 -17.78 -6.65
CA VAL A 135 -14.75 -17.38 -5.34
C VAL A 135 -15.84 -16.33 -5.54
N LEU A 136 -15.58 -15.31 -6.35
CA LEU A 136 -16.55 -14.25 -6.63
C LEU A 136 -17.78 -14.76 -7.39
N ASP A 137 -17.60 -15.66 -8.36
CA ASP A 137 -18.70 -16.32 -9.08
C ASP A 137 -19.56 -17.15 -8.13
N ALA A 138 -18.95 -17.91 -7.22
CA ALA A 138 -19.67 -18.69 -6.22
C ALA A 138 -20.44 -17.79 -5.24
N LEU A 139 -19.83 -16.69 -4.77
CA LEU A 139 -20.49 -15.71 -3.92
C LEU A 139 -21.69 -15.05 -4.64
N SER A 140 -21.50 -14.61 -5.88
CA SER A 140 -22.58 -14.01 -6.66
C SER A 140 -23.75 -14.95 -6.86
N SER A 141 -23.45 -16.24 -7.11
CA SER A 141 -24.49 -17.27 -7.25
C SER A 141 -25.27 -17.48 -5.96
N GLN A 142 -24.62 -17.47 -4.79
CA GLN A 142 -25.29 -17.56 -3.49
C GLN A 142 -26.14 -16.32 -3.17
N LEU A 143 -25.75 -15.16 -3.70
CA LEU A 143 -26.50 -13.91 -3.58
C LEU A 143 -27.66 -13.79 -4.60
N GLY A 144 -27.89 -14.84 -5.40
CA GLY A 144 -28.98 -14.87 -6.38
C GLY A 144 -28.66 -14.22 -7.72
N SER A 145 -27.37 -13.89 -7.96
CA SER A 145 -26.90 -13.33 -9.22
C SER A 145 -25.88 -14.26 -9.86
N VAL A 146 -26.07 -14.62 -11.14
CA VAL A 146 -25.13 -15.48 -11.86
C VAL A 146 -24.18 -14.62 -12.68
N SER A 147 -22.89 -14.55 -12.28
CA SER A 147 -21.89 -13.74 -12.99
C SER A 147 -21.52 -14.32 -14.36
N GLY A 148 -21.59 -15.65 -14.50
CA GLY A 148 -21.13 -16.37 -15.69
C GLY A 148 -19.61 -16.32 -15.89
N LEU A 149 -18.84 -15.99 -14.84
CA LEU A 149 -17.39 -15.78 -14.89
C LEU A 149 -16.59 -16.86 -14.12
N ALA A 150 -17.13 -18.06 -13.98
CA ALA A 150 -16.52 -19.15 -13.22
C ALA A 150 -15.12 -19.57 -13.74
N THR A 151 -14.77 -19.23 -14.96
CA THR A 151 -13.48 -19.63 -15.56
C THR A 151 -12.80 -18.44 -16.26
N VAL A 152 -11.47 -18.51 -16.32
CA VAL A 152 -10.64 -17.52 -17.07
C VAL A 152 -11.08 -17.42 -18.55
N ALA A 153 -11.49 -18.54 -19.16
CA ALA A 153 -11.98 -18.54 -20.54
C ALA A 153 -13.29 -17.75 -20.70
N GLN A 154 -14.21 -17.88 -19.73
CA GLN A 154 -15.45 -17.10 -19.70
C GLN A 154 -15.16 -15.60 -19.48
N ALA A 155 -14.26 -15.27 -18.55
CA ALA A 155 -13.84 -13.87 -18.33
C ALA A 155 -13.21 -13.26 -19.60
N HIS A 156 -12.34 -14.00 -20.29
CA HIS A 156 -11.77 -13.55 -21.56
C HIS A 156 -12.83 -13.41 -22.67
N LYS A 157 -13.84 -14.30 -22.70
CA LYS A 157 -14.94 -14.18 -23.64
C LYS A 157 -15.75 -12.92 -23.35
N ALA A 158 -16.14 -12.70 -22.10
CA ALA A 158 -16.89 -11.51 -21.69
C ALA A 158 -16.16 -10.22 -22.06
N TRP A 159 -14.84 -10.16 -21.85
CA TRP A 159 -14.03 -9.02 -22.22
C TRP A 159 -14.01 -8.80 -23.75
N ARG A 160 -13.83 -9.87 -24.56
CA ARG A 160 -13.85 -9.74 -26.02
C ARG A 160 -15.22 -9.32 -26.54
N ASP A 161 -16.30 -9.87 -25.97
CA ASP A 161 -17.67 -9.55 -26.35
C ASP A 161 -18.02 -8.08 -26.03
N LEU A 162 -17.48 -7.54 -24.95
CA LEU A 162 -17.65 -6.13 -24.60
C LEU A 162 -17.02 -5.18 -25.63
N GLY A 163 -15.91 -5.56 -26.25
CA GLY A 163 -15.22 -4.78 -27.28
C GLY A 163 -14.62 -3.46 -26.77
N GLN A 164 -14.09 -2.69 -27.73
CA GLN A 164 -13.50 -1.39 -27.43
C GLN A 164 -14.58 -0.32 -27.29
N TRP A 165 -14.42 0.52 -26.28
CA TRP A 165 -15.25 1.71 -26.10
C TRP A 165 -14.81 2.83 -27.03
N GLN A 166 -15.80 3.42 -27.75
CA GLN A 166 -15.59 4.53 -28.71
C GLN A 166 -16.12 5.88 -28.18
N GLY A 167 -16.68 5.89 -26.99
CA GLY A 167 -17.24 7.10 -26.37
C GLY A 167 -16.22 7.90 -25.56
N GLY A 168 -16.72 8.68 -24.60
CA GLY A 168 -15.90 9.53 -23.75
C GLY A 168 -14.90 8.77 -22.88
N HIS A 169 -13.71 9.30 -22.73
CA HIS A 169 -12.67 8.80 -21.85
C HIS A 169 -12.41 9.76 -20.69
N PRO A 170 -11.98 9.28 -19.52
CA PRO A 170 -11.63 10.14 -18.40
C PRO A 170 -10.54 11.13 -18.81
N LYS A 171 -10.76 12.40 -18.52
CA LYS A 171 -9.73 13.42 -18.67
C LYS A 171 -8.88 13.45 -17.40
N MET A 172 -7.57 13.39 -17.56
CA MET A 172 -6.67 13.67 -16.45
C MET A 172 -6.72 15.19 -16.19
N GLU A 173 -7.17 15.56 -14.99
CA GLU A 173 -6.99 16.92 -14.53
C GLU A 173 -5.51 17.12 -14.21
N SER A 174 -4.91 18.15 -14.80
CA SER A 174 -3.56 18.56 -14.45
C SER A 174 -3.62 19.18 -13.05
N THR A 175 -3.23 18.41 -12.04
CA THR A 175 -3.00 18.97 -10.73
C THR A 175 -1.64 19.68 -10.73
N SER A 176 -1.63 20.97 -10.41
CA SER A 176 -0.36 21.65 -10.16
C SER A 176 0.34 20.96 -8.99
N PRO A 177 1.65 20.71 -9.10
CA PRO A 177 2.38 20.12 -8.00
C PRO A 177 2.22 20.98 -6.75
N VAL A 178 1.79 20.39 -5.65
CA VAL A 178 1.81 21.07 -4.36
C VAL A 178 3.27 21.24 -3.96
N VAL A 179 3.74 22.48 -3.94
CA VAL A 179 5.07 22.78 -3.41
C VAL A 179 4.96 22.71 -1.89
N PRO A 180 5.68 21.78 -1.23
CA PRO A 180 5.66 21.71 0.22
C PRO A 180 6.15 23.01 0.83
N GLN A 181 5.41 23.55 1.80
CA GLN A 181 5.90 24.70 2.57
C GLN A 181 6.88 24.21 3.64
N ALA A 182 8.03 24.86 3.72
CA ALA A 182 8.97 24.57 4.79
C ALA A 182 8.31 24.92 6.15
N PRO A 183 8.23 23.95 7.08
CA PRO A 183 7.74 24.24 8.42
C PRO A 183 8.71 25.15 9.16
N MET A 184 8.23 25.79 10.23
CA MET A 184 9.13 26.43 11.17
C MET A 184 10.03 25.38 11.82
N VAL A 185 11.32 25.57 11.72
CA VAL A 185 12.33 24.63 12.23
C VAL A 185 12.64 25.03 13.67
N GLU A 186 12.59 24.06 14.60
CA GLU A 186 12.92 24.26 16.02
C GLU A 186 14.38 24.70 16.18
N PRO A 187 14.69 25.55 17.18
CA PRO A 187 16.07 25.93 17.47
C PRO A 187 16.96 24.72 17.71
N GLY A 188 18.09 24.65 17.01
CA GLY A 188 19.02 23.52 17.11
C GLY A 188 18.70 22.35 16.20
N SER A 189 17.67 22.44 15.37
CA SER A 189 17.35 21.47 14.35
C SER A 189 17.58 22.02 12.94
N VAL A 190 17.68 21.12 11.96
CA VAL A 190 17.92 21.43 10.56
C VAL A 190 16.78 20.87 9.71
N GLY A 191 16.04 21.74 9.03
CA GLY A 191 14.96 21.34 8.12
C GLY A 191 15.48 20.83 6.79
N ARG A 192 14.94 19.71 6.30
CA ARG A 192 15.28 19.10 4.99
C ARG A 192 14.04 18.56 4.31
N VAL A 193 14.09 18.48 2.99
CA VAL A 193 13.10 17.77 2.19
C VAL A 193 13.33 16.27 2.32
N LEU A 194 12.30 15.53 2.69
CA LEU A 194 12.36 14.07 2.75
C LEU A 194 12.30 13.48 1.35
N GLU A 195 13.32 12.72 1.01
CA GLU A 195 13.33 11.78 -0.10
C GLU A 195 13.23 10.37 0.45
N THR A 196 12.41 9.56 -0.17
CA THR A 196 12.17 8.19 0.30
C THR A 196 11.88 7.25 -0.86
N TRP A 197 12.43 6.06 -0.79
CA TRP A 197 12.10 4.91 -1.64
C TRP A 197 12.35 3.61 -0.90
N ARG A 198 11.79 2.53 -1.42
CA ARG A 198 11.97 1.20 -0.84
C ARG A 198 13.38 0.68 -1.12
N GLN A 199 14.03 0.15 -0.08
CA GLN A 199 15.25 -0.62 -0.24
C GLN A 199 14.94 -2.07 -0.66
N LEU A 200 15.93 -2.75 -1.23
CA LEU A 200 15.85 -4.19 -1.45
C LEU A 200 15.78 -4.92 -0.10
N LEU A 201 14.96 -5.98 -0.04
CA LEU A 201 14.75 -6.80 1.15
C LEU A 201 14.12 -6.07 2.34
N GLU A 202 13.56 -4.90 2.12
CA GLU A 202 12.71 -4.30 3.14
C GLU A 202 11.51 -5.20 3.43
N GLY A 203 11.11 -5.28 4.69
CA GLY A 203 10.05 -6.15 5.22
C GLY A 203 8.71 -6.13 4.48
N SER A 204 8.72 -6.35 3.15
CA SER A 204 7.52 -6.48 2.35
C SER A 204 6.78 -7.79 2.66
N ALA A 205 5.49 -7.81 2.42
CA ALA A 205 4.65 -9.00 2.58
C ALA A 205 5.17 -10.22 1.81
N SER A 206 5.80 -10.00 0.64
CA SER A 206 6.39 -11.06 -0.17
C SER A 206 7.59 -11.75 0.47
N LEU A 207 8.19 -11.15 1.51
CA LEU A 207 9.30 -11.71 2.27
C LEU A 207 8.87 -12.37 3.58
N THR A 208 7.57 -12.45 3.85
CA THR A 208 7.06 -13.11 5.06
C THR A 208 7.48 -14.58 5.10
N GLY A 209 8.13 -14.98 6.19
CA GLY A 209 8.69 -16.34 6.36
C GLY A 209 10.07 -16.54 5.73
N ALA A 210 10.67 -15.53 5.11
CA ALA A 210 12.02 -15.56 4.56
C ALA A 210 13.05 -14.87 5.50
N ASP A 211 12.99 -15.17 6.80
CA ASP A 211 13.72 -14.46 7.86
C ASP A 211 15.25 -14.42 7.60
N ALA A 212 15.82 -15.54 7.12
CA ALA A 212 17.24 -15.60 6.78
C ALA A 212 17.62 -14.64 5.63
N LEU A 213 16.73 -14.43 4.66
CA LEU A 213 16.92 -13.48 3.57
C LEU A 213 16.75 -12.04 4.08
N VAL A 214 15.72 -11.78 4.87
CA VAL A 214 15.47 -10.46 5.49
C VAL A 214 16.64 -10.03 6.38
N ALA A 215 17.26 -10.96 7.09
CA ALA A 215 18.46 -10.68 7.91
C ALA A 215 19.67 -10.17 7.12
N THR A 216 19.68 -10.31 5.80
CA THR A 216 20.73 -9.75 4.91
C THR A 216 20.40 -8.34 4.42
N ALA A 217 19.24 -7.79 4.78
CA ALA A 217 18.87 -6.43 4.39
C ALA A 217 19.81 -5.39 4.99
N PRO A 218 20.10 -4.28 4.27
CA PRO A 218 20.84 -3.17 4.84
C PRO A 218 20.12 -2.60 6.07
N ALA A 219 20.88 -2.26 7.10
CA ALA A 219 20.33 -1.57 8.25
C ALA A 219 19.73 -0.21 7.83
N PRO A 220 18.58 0.19 8.39
CA PRO A 220 17.98 1.48 8.08
C PRO A 220 18.86 2.62 8.59
N VAL A 221 19.10 3.62 7.75
CA VAL A 221 19.90 4.80 8.04
C VAL A 221 19.22 6.05 7.54
N VAL A 222 19.62 7.19 8.09
CA VAL A 222 19.32 8.51 7.52
C VAL A 222 20.51 8.97 6.70
N VAL A 223 20.32 9.13 5.39
CA VAL A 223 21.40 9.62 4.52
C VAL A 223 21.33 11.13 4.40
N VAL A 224 22.43 11.80 4.71
CA VAL A 224 22.55 13.26 4.67
C VAL A 224 23.79 13.70 3.91
N ASN A 225 23.75 14.92 3.38
CA ASN A 225 24.92 15.58 2.81
C ASN A 225 25.93 15.96 3.91
N PRO A 226 27.25 16.01 3.64
CA PRO A 226 28.26 16.51 4.59
C PRO A 226 27.94 17.84 5.23
N LEU A 227 27.40 18.81 4.47
CA LEU A 227 27.00 20.12 5.01
C LEU A 227 25.88 20.02 6.06
N THR A 228 24.97 19.08 5.87
CA THR A 228 23.91 18.81 6.85
C THR A 228 24.48 18.16 8.11
N ALA A 229 25.39 17.21 7.96
CA ALA A 229 26.10 16.58 9.08
C ALA A 229 26.89 17.62 9.91
N ASP A 230 27.62 18.52 9.24
CA ASP A 230 28.35 19.63 9.90
C ASP A 230 27.40 20.57 10.66
N GLN A 231 26.25 20.92 10.08
CA GLN A 231 25.25 21.78 10.73
C GLN A 231 24.65 21.12 11.99
N LEU A 232 24.49 19.80 11.97
CA LEU A 232 24.02 19.00 13.11
C LEU A 232 25.13 18.70 14.13
N GLY A 233 26.41 18.86 13.75
CA GLY A 233 27.55 18.47 14.57
C GLY A 233 27.67 16.96 14.76
N VAL A 234 27.27 16.15 13.76
CA VAL A 234 27.26 14.70 13.83
C VAL A 234 28.26 14.08 12.85
N THR A 235 28.74 12.88 13.19
CA THR A 235 29.61 12.06 12.35
C THR A 235 28.87 10.81 11.88
N ASP A 236 29.44 10.13 10.89
CA ASP A 236 28.86 8.90 10.32
C ASP A 236 28.60 7.85 11.41
N GLY A 237 27.43 7.24 11.38
CA GLY A 237 26.97 6.25 12.36
C GLY A 237 26.37 6.81 13.65
N GLN A 238 26.47 8.10 13.93
CA GLN A 238 25.79 8.70 15.10
C GLN A 238 24.28 8.73 14.91
N LEU A 239 23.55 8.63 16.01
CA LEU A 239 22.10 8.70 16.02
C LEU A 239 21.62 10.15 15.87
N ILE A 240 20.61 10.33 15.03
CA ILE A 240 19.86 11.59 14.91
C ILE A 240 18.38 11.32 15.08
N ASP A 241 17.68 12.32 15.59
CA ASP A 241 16.22 12.34 15.61
C ASP A 241 15.72 13.01 14.33
N VAL A 242 14.73 12.39 13.70
CA VAL A 242 13.97 12.92 12.59
C VAL A 242 12.57 13.20 13.09
N ALA A 243 12.14 14.43 13.05
CA ALA A 243 10.80 14.87 13.43
C ALA A 243 10.05 15.42 12.22
N GLY A 244 8.80 15.04 12.12
CA GLY A 244 7.89 15.44 11.06
C GLY A 244 6.55 14.76 11.31
N PRO A 245 5.87 14.32 10.27
CA PRO A 245 4.67 13.51 10.43
C PRO A 245 4.91 12.20 11.20
N ILE A 246 6.16 11.75 11.23
CA ILE A 246 6.63 10.65 12.06
C ILE A 246 7.88 11.08 12.83
N SER A 247 8.08 10.48 14.01
CA SER A 247 9.31 10.64 14.79
C SER A 247 10.15 9.38 14.73
N LEU A 248 11.40 9.52 14.31
CA LEU A 248 12.32 8.43 14.09
C LEU A 248 13.68 8.73 14.72
N ARG A 249 14.36 7.70 15.21
CA ARG A 249 15.75 7.79 15.64
C ARG A 249 16.57 6.74 14.89
N LEU A 250 17.51 7.19 14.07
CA LEU A 250 18.31 6.32 13.21
C LEU A 250 19.76 6.78 13.14
N PRO A 251 20.70 5.86 12.84
CA PRO A 251 22.07 6.24 12.56
C PRO A 251 22.15 7.03 11.24
N VAL A 252 23.02 8.03 11.26
CA VAL A 252 23.32 8.84 10.08
C VAL A 252 24.32 8.12 9.17
N LYS A 253 24.11 8.22 7.87
CA LYS A 253 25.10 7.91 6.85
C LYS A 253 25.40 9.19 6.06
N ILE A 254 26.66 9.57 5.99
CA ILE A 254 27.08 10.78 5.26
C ILE A 254 27.42 10.39 3.82
N ASP A 255 26.75 11.05 2.86
CA ASP A 255 26.97 10.81 1.43
C ASP A 255 27.09 12.16 0.68
N ALA A 256 28.26 12.41 0.08
CA ALA A 256 28.53 13.64 -0.64
C ALA A 256 27.71 13.79 -1.93
N THR A 257 27.11 12.72 -2.44
CA THR A 257 26.24 12.76 -3.62
C THR A 257 24.82 13.18 -3.28
N MET A 258 24.45 13.17 -2.00
CA MET A 258 23.14 13.63 -1.53
C MET A 258 23.03 15.15 -1.67
N SER A 259 21.85 15.65 -2.04
CA SER A 259 21.58 17.08 -2.04
C SER A 259 21.67 17.65 -0.62
N ALA A 260 22.25 18.86 -0.48
CA ALA A 260 22.29 19.55 0.81
C ALA A 260 20.90 19.97 1.33
N GLU A 261 19.91 20.06 0.45
CA GLU A 261 18.54 20.45 0.80
C GLU A 261 17.63 19.26 1.12
N ALA A 262 18.15 18.03 0.96
CA ALA A 262 17.38 16.82 1.13
C ALA A 262 17.99 15.87 2.16
N VAL A 263 17.15 14.99 2.68
CA VAL A 263 17.50 13.83 3.49
C VAL A 263 16.80 12.59 2.93
N TRP A 264 17.50 11.47 2.91
CA TRP A 264 16.88 10.21 2.50
C TRP A 264 16.69 9.26 3.69
N ILE A 265 15.51 8.64 3.73
CA ILE A 265 15.15 7.61 4.73
C ILE A 265 14.41 6.50 4.00
N PRO A 266 14.65 5.21 4.29
CA PRO A 266 13.90 4.13 3.66
C PRO A 266 12.40 4.22 3.95
N SER A 267 11.56 4.03 2.93
CA SER A 267 10.10 4.15 3.03
C SER A 267 9.44 3.03 3.84
N LEU A 268 10.03 1.84 3.85
CA LEU A 268 9.62 0.74 4.73
C LEU A 268 10.79 0.40 5.64
N ARG A 269 10.50 0.26 6.91
CA ARG A 269 11.45 -0.25 7.88
C ARG A 269 10.89 -1.52 8.48
N GLY A 270 11.65 -2.61 8.34
CA GLY A 270 11.47 -3.76 9.21
C GLY A 270 12.12 -3.45 10.56
N ASP A 271 11.43 -3.66 11.66
CA ASP A 271 12.12 -3.82 12.93
C ASP A 271 12.94 -5.11 12.83
N SER A 272 14.22 -5.02 13.14
CA SER A 272 15.12 -6.18 13.17
C SER A 272 14.70 -7.26 14.17
N THR A 273 13.75 -6.96 15.05
CA THR A 273 13.26 -7.85 16.10
C THR A 273 11.88 -8.45 15.82
N SER A 274 11.12 -7.90 14.87
CA SER A 274 9.81 -8.44 14.48
C SER A 274 9.50 -8.15 13.02
N PRO A 275 9.35 -9.18 12.17
CA PRO A 275 8.90 -9.02 10.78
C PRO A 275 7.54 -8.35 10.62
N GLN A 276 6.75 -8.30 11.71
CA GLN A 276 5.40 -7.74 11.75
C GLN A 276 5.38 -6.25 12.13
N SER A 277 6.44 -5.72 12.74
CA SER A 277 6.55 -4.31 13.10
C SER A 277 7.10 -3.49 11.91
N ARG A 278 6.27 -3.27 10.92
CA ARG A 278 6.58 -2.44 9.76
C ARG A 278 6.17 -1.01 10.05
N THR A 279 7.13 -0.13 10.27
CA THR A 279 6.85 1.29 10.28
C THR A 279 7.00 1.80 8.86
N THR A 280 5.90 2.09 8.22
CA THR A 280 5.90 2.82 6.94
C THR A 280 6.27 4.27 7.25
N VAL A 281 7.21 4.84 6.50
CA VAL A 281 7.38 6.30 6.47
C VAL A 281 6.15 6.82 5.71
N PRO A 282 5.16 7.44 6.38
CA PRO A 282 3.82 7.59 5.82
C PRO A 282 3.74 8.63 4.72
N ASP A 283 4.81 9.37 4.47
CA ASP A 283 4.70 10.54 3.62
C ASP A 283 5.44 10.41 2.31
N ALA A 284 4.77 10.95 1.33
CA ALA A 284 5.29 11.08 -0.01
C ALA A 284 6.62 11.84 -0.02
N PRO A 285 7.53 11.53 -0.92
CA PRO A 285 8.70 12.35 -1.22
C PRO A 285 8.30 13.82 -1.36
N GLY A 286 9.14 14.73 -0.87
CA GLY A 286 8.89 16.16 -0.89
C GLY A 286 8.34 16.74 0.42
N THR A 287 8.03 15.92 1.43
CA THR A 287 7.64 16.40 2.76
C THR A 287 8.84 17.00 3.49
N PHE A 288 8.65 18.07 4.27
CA PHE A 288 9.70 18.62 5.13
C PHE A 288 9.76 17.85 6.45
N VAL A 289 11.00 17.55 6.87
CA VAL A 289 11.31 16.98 8.18
C VAL A 289 12.38 17.81 8.89
N SER A 290 12.39 17.75 10.19
CA SER A 290 13.38 18.40 11.04
C SER A 290 14.35 17.37 11.59
N LEU A 291 15.63 17.63 11.48
CA LEU A 291 16.71 16.77 11.95
C LEU A 291 17.36 17.39 13.17
N SER A 292 17.65 16.62 14.20
CA SER A 292 18.40 17.06 15.37
C SER A 292 19.38 15.98 15.85
N ALA A 293 20.52 16.42 16.36
CA ALA A 293 21.46 15.52 17.00
C ALA A 293 20.86 14.95 18.30
N VAL A 294 21.10 13.67 18.54
CA VAL A 294 20.77 13.07 19.84
C VAL A 294 21.88 13.46 20.82
N GLU A 295 21.52 14.15 21.91
CA GLU A 295 22.47 14.43 22.99
C GLU A 295 23.01 13.11 23.53
N SER A 296 24.33 12.94 23.51
CA SER A 296 24.95 11.81 24.16
C SER A 296 24.67 11.87 25.67
N GLU A 297 23.91 10.92 26.21
CA GLU A 297 23.85 10.76 27.66
C GLU A 297 25.27 10.53 28.17
N THR A 298 25.86 11.55 28.77
CA THR A 298 27.10 11.39 29.53
C THR A 298 26.80 10.41 30.65
N PRO A 299 27.51 9.26 30.76
CA PRO A 299 27.24 8.35 31.86
C PRO A 299 27.47 9.10 33.17
N SER A 300 26.39 9.26 33.97
CA SER A 300 26.49 9.86 35.26
C SER A 300 27.46 9.00 36.09
N ASN A 301 28.60 9.59 36.39
CA ASN A 301 29.60 9.01 37.28
C ASN A 301 28.94 8.86 38.67
N ARG A 302 28.33 7.72 38.95
CA ARG A 302 27.99 7.35 40.30
C ARG A 302 29.30 7.10 41.03
N GLU A 303 29.79 8.14 41.69
CA GLU A 303 30.84 8.01 42.68
C GLU A 303 30.45 6.90 43.65
N ALA A 304 31.25 5.85 43.62
CA ALA A 304 31.24 4.83 44.67
C ALA A 304 31.71 5.52 45.97
N GLY A 305 30.75 5.94 46.79
CA GLY A 305 31.01 6.30 48.16
C GLY A 305 31.37 5.03 48.93
N VAL A 306 32.66 4.85 49.17
CA VAL A 306 33.17 3.92 50.18
C VAL A 306 32.97 4.57 51.56
N ALA A 307 32.24 3.93 52.40
CA ALA A 307 32.35 4.01 53.87
C ALA A 307 31.84 2.69 54.47
#